data_9b4e07adc07b0918c19ba78211987dfa
#
_entry.id   9b4e07adc07b0918c19ba78211987dfa
#
_cell.length_a   1.000
_cell.length_b   1.000
_cell.length_c   1.000
_cell.angle_alpha   90.00
_cell.angle_beta   90.00
_cell.angle_gamma   90.00
#
_symmetry.space_group_name_H-M   'P 1'
#
loop_
_entity.id
_entity.type
_entity.pdbx_description
1 polymer ?
#
loop_
_entity_poly.entity_id
_entity_poly.type
_entity_poly.pdbx_seq_one_letter_code
_entity_poly.pdbx_strand_id
1 'polypeptide(L)'
;MEKEFACPDHVSEPETTGADPRCLELESVERDDTADIDTESTVDTAELRSGFIVTGDFRPLLNHVDRTNRAGEDSTDTTAQARLRLKGSARLSDLIGVGARVAGRCSSDDCDLEWVTARAIPQQNGLEHGQFTFDEMYVHFFRTNRFDLTLGRQQTRMVLRGGVFSRSLDRNNSNNTNITWTDGAHFALRQRWGWDGHVIIDHNTAGGSGSVRRGQLDFTPSSARTSYYVGSEKLVPLGPIVQRSVSITYLPNALMVDGEVDGRRESYIGYVGRMAFRWPLQTSGPFFRGGFEVGYAPNVPTPEGANLASEVDGLAWNVTASIMQFRPDQNIGLNYSRTGAGWLLSPNYVQNEQAIELRYQWRPQDRPAIDLRIRWREDIEQLTTANQKRERFDAFLRLTWQFGR
;
A
#
# COMPACT_ATOMS: atom_id res chain seq x y z
N MET A 1 -8.58 41.99 -10.91
CA MET A 1 -7.20 41.73 -11.40
C MET A 1 -6.66 40.59 -10.53
N GLU A 2 -7.16 39.39 -10.84
CA GLU A 2 -6.77 38.16 -10.17
C GLU A 2 -5.43 37.71 -10.72
N LYS A 3 -4.46 37.50 -9.85
CA LYS A 3 -3.21 36.86 -10.21
C LYS A 3 -3.42 35.34 -10.17
N GLU A 4 -3.45 34.71 -11.32
CA GLU A 4 -3.22 33.30 -11.50
C GLU A 4 -1.86 32.94 -10.88
N PHE A 5 -1.88 32.10 -9.83
CA PHE A 5 -0.68 31.46 -9.31
C PHE A 5 -0.52 30.12 -10.03
N ALA A 6 0.28 30.14 -11.11
CA ALA A 6 0.80 28.92 -11.69
C ALA A 6 1.95 28.39 -10.83
N CYS A 7 1.90 27.14 -10.42
CA CYS A 7 3.07 26.47 -9.85
C CYS A 7 4.14 26.34 -10.95
N PRO A 8 5.40 26.67 -10.69
CA PRO A 8 6.44 26.57 -11.71
C PRO A 8 6.74 25.13 -12.06
N ASP A 9 6.52 24.77 -13.32
CA ASP A 9 7.11 23.60 -13.95
C ASP A 9 8.63 23.79 -14.04
N HIS A 10 9.38 22.81 -13.57
CA HIS A 10 10.84 22.73 -13.54
C HIS A 10 11.57 23.47 -12.41
N VAL A 11 11.99 22.73 -11.42
CA VAL A 11 13.08 23.13 -10.51
C VAL A 11 14.31 22.27 -10.78
N SER A 12 15.25 22.86 -11.50
CA SER A 12 16.65 22.46 -11.50
C SER A 12 17.33 23.10 -10.28
N GLU A 13 17.87 22.24 -9.40
CA GLU A 13 18.70 22.50 -8.21
C GLU A 13 18.04 23.06 -6.94
N PRO A 14 18.45 22.55 -5.77
CA PRO A 14 17.80 22.84 -4.51
C PRO A 14 18.40 24.08 -3.84
N GLU A 15 17.78 25.23 -4.03
CA GLU A 15 17.91 26.32 -3.06
C GLU A 15 16.79 26.22 -2.03
N THR A 16 17.19 26.25 -0.76
CA THR A 16 16.39 26.24 0.45
C THR A 16 15.41 27.40 0.49
N THR A 17 14.21 27.21 -0.04
CA THR A 17 13.08 28.09 0.26
C THR A 17 11.86 27.22 0.50
N GLY A 18 11.22 27.45 1.65
CA GLY A 18 10.10 26.66 2.15
C GLY A 18 9.01 26.47 1.10
N ALA A 19 8.66 25.22 0.86
CA ALA A 19 7.54 24.86 0.00
C ALA A 19 6.26 25.46 0.60
N ASP A 20 5.48 26.19 -0.20
CA ASP A 20 4.19 26.75 0.20
C ASP A 20 3.28 25.59 0.61
N PRO A 21 2.76 25.55 1.87
CA PRO A 21 1.88 24.48 2.33
C PRO A 21 0.67 24.25 1.41
N ARG A 22 0.25 25.26 0.65
CA ARG A 22 -0.87 25.18 -0.30
C ARG A 22 -0.58 24.31 -1.52
N CYS A 23 0.69 24.12 -1.89
CA CYS A 23 1.08 23.20 -2.98
C CYS A 23 1.08 21.73 -2.50
N LEU A 24 1.18 21.45 -1.19
CA LEU A 24 1.14 20.11 -0.63
C LEU A 24 -0.28 19.51 -0.61
N GLU A 25 -1.33 20.32 -0.74
CA GLU A 25 -2.72 19.84 -0.78
C GLU A 25 -3.19 19.38 -2.17
N LEU A 26 -2.53 19.81 -3.24
CA LEU A 26 -3.00 19.57 -4.62
C LEU A 26 -2.68 18.16 -5.14
N GLU A 27 -1.74 17.45 -4.52
CA GLU A 27 -1.35 16.11 -4.96
C GLU A 27 -1.46 15.05 -3.85
N SER A 28 -2.67 14.84 -3.31
CA SER A 28 -2.96 13.51 -2.79
C SER A 28 -3.06 12.56 -3.98
N VAL A 29 -1.87 12.19 -4.50
CA VAL A 29 -1.71 11.21 -5.57
C VAL A 29 -2.60 10.01 -5.30
N GLU A 30 -3.40 9.72 -6.29
CA GLU A 30 -4.27 8.55 -6.40
C GLU A 30 -3.58 7.29 -5.92
N ARG A 31 -3.89 6.88 -4.70
CA ARG A 31 -3.55 5.55 -4.25
C ARG A 31 -4.65 4.62 -4.72
N ASP A 32 -4.37 3.95 -5.79
CA ASP A 32 -5.19 2.83 -6.19
C ASP A 32 -4.88 1.63 -5.29
N ASP A 33 -5.82 1.34 -4.40
CA ASP A 33 -5.71 0.28 -3.41
C ASP A 33 -6.04 -1.10 -3.99
N THR A 34 -5.68 -1.34 -5.25
CA THR A 34 -5.84 -2.67 -5.85
C THR A 34 -4.74 -3.61 -5.39
N ALA A 35 -4.72 -3.88 -4.11
CA ALA A 35 -3.95 -5.00 -3.63
C ALA A 35 -4.71 -6.27 -4.03
N ASP A 36 -4.19 -6.93 -5.03
CA ASP A 36 -4.62 -8.27 -5.37
C ASP A 36 -4.43 -9.22 -4.19
N ILE A 37 -5.38 -10.13 -4.05
CA ILE A 37 -4.99 -11.48 -3.65
C ILE A 37 -4.23 -12.03 -4.87
N ASP A 38 -3.07 -11.48 -5.14
CA ASP A 38 -2.12 -12.21 -5.90
C ASP A 38 -1.83 -13.46 -5.08
N THR A 39 -2.19 -14.57 -5.61
CA THR A 39 -1.36 -15.75 -5.50
C THR A 39 -0.03 -15.43 -6.21
N GLU A 40 0.61 -14.29 -5.91
CA GLU A 40 2.03 -14.29 -5.84
C GLU A 40 2.31 -15.25 -4.69
N SER A 41 2.42 -16.51 -5.08
CA SER A 41 3.08 -17.48 -4.27
C SER A 41 4.23 -16.75 -3.60
N THR A 42 4.20 -16.55 -2.30
CA THR A 42 5.43 -16.79 -1.54
C THR A 42 6.01 -17.97 -2.26
N VAL A 43 7.03 -17.73 -3.11
CA VAL A 43 7.67 -18.78 -3.90
C VAL A 43 7.85 -19.87 -2.91
N ASP A 44 7.09 -20.96 -3.11
CA ASP A 44 7.10 -22.03 -2.14
C ASP A 44 8.55 -22.47 -2.11
N THR A 45 9.23 -22.21 -1.00
CA THR A 45 10.69 -22.40 -0.88
C THR A 45 11.07 -23.85 -1.17
N ALA A 46 10.08 -24.74 -1.28
CA ALA A 46 10.23 -26.13 -1.71
C ALA A 46 10.40 -26.31 -3.23
N GLU A 47 9.97 -25.38 -4.08
CA GLU A 47 10.08 -25.51 -5.55
C GLU A 47 11.34 -24.93 -6.17
N LEU A 48 12.14 -24.15 -5.44
CA LEU A 48 13.45 -23.70 -5.90
C LEU A 48 14.49 -24.83 -5.83
N ARG A 49 14.25 -25.90 -6.55
CA ARG A 49 15.34 -26.80 -6.98
C ARG A 49 16.25 -26.00 -7.90
N SER A 50 17.57 -26.00 -7.66
CA SER A 50 18.63 -25.31 -8.38
C SER A 50 18.24 -24.90 -9.82
N GLY A 51 17.88 -23.63 -10.02
CA GLY A 51 17.47 -23.13 -11.32
C GLY A 51 17.23 -21.61 -11.30
N PHE A 52 17.27 -21.03 -12.49
CA PHE A 52 16.86 -19.66 -12.72
C PHE A 52 15.39 -19.64 -13.15
N ILE A 53 14.56 -18.85 -12.49
CA ILE A 53 13.13 -18.73 -12.78
C ILE A 53 12.85 -17.29 -13.23
N VAL A 54 12.11 -17.15 -14.31
CA VAL A 54 11.60 -15.85 -14.77
C VAL A 54 10.07 -15.86 -14.69
N THR A 55 9.52 -14.88 -14.00
CA THR A 55 8.08 -14.67 -13.88
C THR A 55 7.72 -13.23 -14.23
N GLY A 56 6.46 -12.96 -14.52
CA GLY A 56 6.04 -11.60 -14.74
C GLY A 56 4.52 -11.42 -14.71
N ASP A 57 4.10 -10.18 -14.66
CA ASP A 57 2.70 -9.79 -14.82
C ASP A 57 2.56 -8.55 -15.71
N PHE A 58 1.48 -8.51 -16.46
CA PHE A 58 1.04 -7.34 -17.22
C PHE A 58 -0.39 -6.98 -16.81
N ARG A 59 -0.63 -5.73 -16.47
CA ARG A 59 -1.90 -5.26 -15.90
C ARG A 59 -2.38 -3.97 -16.53
N PRO A 60 -3.13 -3.99 -17.62
CA PRO A 60 -3.87 -2.83 -18.07
C PRO A 60 -5.07 -2.55 -17.15
N LEU A 61 -5.36 -1.29 -16.99
CA LEU A 61 -6.40 -0.74 -16.12
C LEU A 61 -7.08 0.42 -16.86
N LEU A 62 -8.41 0.42 -16.89
CA LEU A 62 -9.21 1.60 -17.22
C LEU A 62 -9.80 2.13 -15.92
N ASN A 63 -9.52 3.38 -15.59
CA ASN A 63 -9.95 4.02 -14.35
C ASN A 63 -10.78 5.26 -14.66
N HIS A 64 -11.93 5.38 -13.99
CA HIS A 64 -12.81 6.54 -14.05
C HIS A 64 -12.93 7.14 -12.65
N VAL A 65 -12.77 8.45 -12.54
CA VAL A 65 -12.77 9.17 -11.27
C VAL A 65 -13.60 10.43 -11.39
N ASP A 66 -14.62 10.54 -10.53
CA ASP A 66 -15.31 11.79 -10.24
C ASP A 66 -14.91 12.27 -8.86
N ARG A 67 -14.54 13.51 -8.74
CA ARG A 67 -14.12 14.09 -7.47
C ARG A 67 -14.60 15.53 -7.32
N THR A 68 -14.98 15.85 -6.10
CA THR A 68 -15.12 17.22 -5.63
C THR A 68 -13.97 17.49 -4.67
N ASN A 69 -13.11 18.42 -4.99
CA ASN A 69 -11.97 18.76 -4.15
C ASN A 69 -12.38 19.63 -2.95
N ARG A 70 -11.45 19.91 -2.04
CA ARG A 70 -11.71 20.71 -0.84
C ARG A 70 -11.94 22.20 -1.12
N ALA A 71 -11.60 22.67 -2.29
CA ALA A 71 -11.93 24.03 -2.76
C ALA A 71 -13.39 24.14 -3.27
N GLY A 72 -14.05 23.02 -3.55
CA GLY A 72 -15.39 22.96 -4.10
C GLY A 72 -15.43 22.83 -5.62
N GLU A 73 -14.32 22.44 -6.22
CA GLU A 73 -14.22 22.25 -7.66
C GLU A 73 -14.50 20.80 -8.00
N ASP A 74 -15.34 20.58 -9.00
CA ASP A 74 -15.64 19.26 -9.54
C ASP A 74 -14.70 18.93 -10.70
N SER A 75 -14.25 17.67 -10.74
CA SER A 75 -13.47 17.17 -11.88
C SER A 75 -13.79 15.71 -12.14
N THR A 76 -13.85 15.37 -13.43
CA THR A 76 -14.04 14.01 -13.92
C THR A 76 -12.85 13.64 -14.77
N ASP A 77 -12.28 12.46 -14.54
CA ASP A 77 -11.13 11.97 -15.28
C ASP A 77 -11.32 10.50 -15.65
N THR A 78 -10.85 10.12 -16.84
CA THR A 78 -10.86 8.72 -17.31
C THR A 78 -9.53 8.42 -17.95
N THR A 79 -8.72 7.61 -17.25
CA THR A 79 -7.36 7.25 -17.68
C THR A 79 -7.24 5.76 -17.99
N ALA A 80 -6.53 5.44 -19.06
CA ALA A 80 -6.01 4.11 -19.30
C ALA A 80 -4.60 4.02 -18.74
N GLN A 81 -4.33 2.99 -17.96
CA GLN A 81 -3.04 2.76 -17.29
C GLN A 81 -2.55 1.34 -17.57
N ALA A 82 -1.26 1.14 -17.48
CA ALA A 82 -0.67 -0.19 -17.55
C ALA A 82 0.50 -0.33 -16.58
N ARG A 83 0.69 -1.55 -16.06
CA ARG A 83 1.86 -1.95 -15.31
C ARG A 83 2.46 -3.21 -15.90
N LEU A 84 3.78 -3.23 -16.05
CA LEU A 84 4.55 -4.42 -16.42
C LEU A 84 5.56 -4.72 -15.30
N ARG A 85 5.68 -5.99 -14.94
CA ARG A 85 6.73 -6.48 -14.05
C ARG A 85 7.37 -7.72 -14.62
N LEU A 86 8.71 -7.79 -14.52
CA LEU A 86 9.53 -8.93 -14.91
C LEU A 86 10.49 -9.25 -13.77
N LYS A 87 10.39 -10.45 -13.20
CA LYS A 87 11.20 -10.93 -12.08
C LYS A 87 12.08 -12.09 -12.51
N GLY A 88 13.38 -11.96 -12.25
CA GLY A 88 14.32 -13.06 -12.26
C GLY A 88 14.67 -13.46 -10.83
N SER A 89 14.66 -14.75 -10.53
CA SER A 89 15.12 -15.29 -9.25
C SER A 89 15.96 -16.54 -9.45
N ALA A 90 16.97 -16.71 -8.59
CA ALA A 90 17.84 -17.87 -8.61
C ALA A 90 18.17 -18.32 -7.19
N ARG A 91 18.29 -19.64 -6.99
CA ARG A 91 18.82 -20.24 -5.79
C ARG A 91 20.29 -20.56 -6.04
N LEU A 92 21.19 -19.85 -5.37
CA LEU A 92 22.65 -20.00 -5.53
C LEU A 92 23.17 -21.17 -4.69
N SER A 93 22.53 -21.45 -3.56
CA SER A 93 22.84 -22.58 -2.68
C SER A 93 21.61 -22.94 -1.83
N ASP A 94 21.73 -23.96 -0.98
CA ASP A 94 20.65 -24.31 -0.03
C ASP A 94 20.37 -23.20 0.99
N LEU A 95 21.28 -22.26 1.13
CA LEU A 95 21.18 -21.16 2.11
C LEU A 95 20.94 -19.80 1.48
N ILE A 96 21.18 -19.63 0.17
CA ILE A 96 21.21 -18.31 -0.46
C ILE A 96 20.39 -18.31 -1.74
N GLY A 97 19.45 -17.40 -1.82
CA GLY A 97 18.73 -17.02 -3.04
C GLY A 97 18.95 -15.55 -3.37
N VAL A 98 18.73 -15.20 -4.62
CA VAL A 98 18.77 -13.83 -5.12
C VAL A 98 17.54 -13.57 -5.98
N GLY A 99 17.07 -12.34 -5.99
CA GLY A 99 15.98 -11.93 -6.85
C GLY A 99 16.11 -10.48 -7.27
N ALA A 100 15.69 -10.21 -8.52
CA ALA A 100 15.53 -8.86 -9.02
C ALA A 100 14.26 -8.78 -9.86
N ARG A 101 13.53 -7.67 -9.74
CA ARG A 101 12.33 -7.39 -10.53
C ARG A 101 12.37 -5.98 -11.08
N VAL A 102 12.20 -5.88 -12.39
CA VAL A 102 11.94 -4.59 -13.04
C VAL A 102 10.43 -4.38 -13.04
N ALA A 103 10.02 -3.18 -12.71
CA ALA A 103 8.64 -2.73 -12.76
C ALA A 103 8.55 -1.38 -13.46
N GLY A 104 7.57 -1.25 -14.35
CA GLY A 104 7.26 -0.01 -15.04
C GLY A 104 5.76 0.23 -15.08
N ARG A 105 5.38 1.48 -15.18
CA ARG A 105 3.98 1.89 -15.33
C ARG A 105 3.86 3.05 -16.30
N CYS A 106 2.75 3.06 -17.02
CA CYS A 106 2.39 4.18 -17.86
C CYS A 106 0.89 4.47 -17.81
N SER A 107 0.51 5.64 -18.26
CA SER A 107 -0.89 6.03 -18.45
C SER A 107 -1.12 6.51 -19.86
N SER A 108 -2.40 6.78 -20.22
CA SER A 108 -2.75 7.44 -21.47
C SER A 108 -2.08 8.80 -21.66
N ASP A 109 -1.74 9.45 -20.56
CA ASP A 109 -1.21 10.81 -20.52
C ASP A 109 0.32 10.84 -20.49
N ASP A 110 0.93 9.78 -19.97
CA ASP A 110 2.38 9.65 -19.85
C ASP A 110 2.82 8.18 -19.96
N CYS A 111 3.55 7.87 -21.03
CA CYS A 111 4.10 6.54 -21.31
C CYS A 111 5.52 6.61 -21.92
N ASP A 112 6.21 7.72 -21.79
CA ASP A 112 7.61 7.90 -22.22
C ASP A 112 8.54 7.25 -21.19
N LEU A 113 8.62 5.90 -21.23
CA LEU A 113 9.29 5.09 -20.20
C LEU A 113 10.74 5.53 -19.96
N GLU A 114 10.95 6.25 -18.86
CA GLU A 114 12.24 6.67 -18.37
C GLU A 114 12.75 5.77 -17.25
N TRP A 115 14.04 5.44 -17.30
CA TRP A 115 14.69 4.71 -16.21
C TRP A 115 14.99 5.62 -15.02
N VAL A 116 14.47 5.24 -13.84
CA VAL A 116 14.77 5.92 -12.58
C VAL A 116 15.47 4.96 -11.62
N THR A 117 16.68 5.34 -11.17
CA THR A 117 17.55 4.40 -10.45
C THR A 117 17.21 4.24 -8.96
N ALA A 118 16.61 5.24 -8.32
CA ALA A 118 16.66 5.21 -6.88
C ALA A 118 15.35 5.50 -6.16
N ARG A 119 14.55 6.42 -6.60
CA ARG A 119 13.56 6.98 -5.70
C ARG A 119 12.39 7.59 -6.46
N ALA A 120 11.23 7.38 -5.91
CA ALA A 120 10.07 8.16 -6.27
C ALA A 120 10.19 9.60 -5.72
N ILE A 121 9.43 10.49 -6.26
CA ILE A 121 9.37 11.89 -5.82
C ILE A 121 8.84 11.96 -4.37
N PRO A 122 9.30 12.94 -3.55
CA PRO A 122 8.94 13.01 -2.13
C PRO A 122 7.44 13.02 -1.82
N GLN A 123 6.63 13.61 -2.67
CA GLN A 123 5.17 13.65 -2.51
C GLN A 123 4.47 12.37 -2.94
N GLN A 124 5.16 11.45 -3.61
CA GLN A 124 4.59 10.24 -4.15
C GLN A 124 5.15 8.99 -3.46
N ASN A 125 4.29 8.00 -3.22
CA ASN A 125 4.68 6.74 -2.60
C ASN A 125 5.05 5.67 -3.62
N GLY A 126 5.80 6.01 -4.63
CA GLY A 126 6.16 5.02 -5.61
C GLY A 126 6.69 5.61 -6.91
N LEU A 127 6.66 4.79 -7.93
CA LEU A 127 7.06 5.13 -9.29
C LEU A 127 5.96 5.98 -9.95
N GLU A 128 6.34 7.02 -10.68
CA GLU A 128 5.42 7.82 -11.50
C GLU A 128 5.01 7.10 -12.80
N HIS A 129 4.00 7.63 -13.51
CA HIS A 129 3.70 7.18 -14.85
C HIS A 129 4.86 7.57 -15.78
N GLY A 130 5.07 6.82 -16.85
CA GLY A 130 6.21 7.04 -17.73
C GLY A 130 7.56 6.58 -17.17
N GLN A 131 7.59 5.94 -16.00
CA GLN A 131 8.83 5.51 -15.35
C GLN A 131 8.93 4.00 -15.19
N PHE A 132 10.17 3.50 -15.15
CA PHE A 132 10.47 2.12 -14.76
C PHE A 132 11.74 2.04 -13.88
N THR A 133 11.80 1.03 -13.00
CA THR A 133 12.90 0.83 -12.04
C THR A 133 12.99 -0.62 -11.60
N PHE A 134 14.04 -0.95 -10.83
CA PHE A 134 14.00 -2.14 -9.98
C PHE A 134 13.12 -1.87 -8.76
N ASP A 135 11.97 -2.54 -8.65
CA ASP A 135 11.12 -2.51 -7.46
C ASP A 135 11.40 -3.67 -6.49
N GLU A 136 12.19 -4.66 -6.92
CA GLU A 136 12.84 -5.67 -6.07
C GLU A 136 14.29 -5.87 -6.53
N MET A 137 15.21 -5.95 -5.58
CA MET A 137 16.61 -6.36 -5.76
C MET A 137 17.16 -6.78 -4.39
N TYR A 138 17.22 -8.08 -4.15
CA TYR A 138 17.52 -8.60 -2.81
C TYR A 138 18.35 -9.87 -2.82
N VAL A 139 18.98 -10.13 -1.68
CA VAL A 139 19.54 -11.42 -1.29
C VAL A 139 18.67 -12.00 -0.18
N HIS A 140 18.31 -13.27 -0.33
CA HIS A 140 17.52 -14.01 0.64
C HIS A 140 18.36 -15.13 1.25
N PHE A 141 18.46 -15.17 2.57
CA PHE A 141 19.13 -16.20 3.34
C PHE A 141 18.09 -17.14 3.92
N PHE A 142 18.07 -18.38 3.43
CA PHE A 142 17.21 -19.45 3.95
C PHE A 142 17.93 -20.15 5.09
N ARG A 143 17.32 -20.27 6.24
CA ARG A 143 17.79 -21.21 7.22
C ARG A 143 16.65 -22.18 7.54
N THR A 144 16.88 -23.44 7.20
CA THR A 144 15.94 -24.54 7.32
C THR A 144 14.99 -24.39 8.53
N ASN A 145 13.70 -24.17 8.23
CA ASN A 145 12.54 -24.28 9.12
C ASN A 145 12.45 -23.33 10.32
N ARG A 146 13.34 -22.36 10.50
CA ARG A 146 13.28 -21.48 11.67
C ARG A 146 13.24 -20.00 11.36
N PHE A 147 14.07 -19.51 10.47
CA PHE A 147 14.07 -18.09 10.09
C PHE A 147 14.54 -17.88 8.66
N ASP A 148 14.06 -16.80 8.08
CA ASP A 148 14.47 -16.28 6.78
C ASP A 148 14.93 -14.83 6.98
N LEU A 149 15.97 -14.42 6.25
CA LEU A 149 16.44 -13.03 6.22
C LEU A 149 16.53 -12.56 4.78
N THR A 150 15.82 -11.49 4.46
CA THR A 150 15.89 -10.81 3.16
C THR A 150 16.56 -9.46 3.34
N LEU A 151 17.58 -9.16 2.56
CA LEU A 151 18.32 -7.90 2.57
C LEU A 151 18.25 -7.24 1.19
N GLY A 152 17.95 -5.95 1.16
CA GLY A 152 17.89 -5.15 -0.05
C GLY A 152 16.51 -4.57 -0.31
N ARG A 153 16.21 -4.30 -1.59
CA ARG A 153 14.91 -3.79 -2.04
C ARG A 153 13.92 -4.92 -2.21
N GLN A 154 12.81 -4.86 -1.50
CA GLN A 154 11.85 -5.97 -1.43
C GLN A 154 10.41 -5.48 -1.27
N GLN A 155 9.47 -6.36 -1.56
CA GLN A 155 8.06 -6.18 -1.22
C GLN A 155 7.76 -6.84 0.13
N THR A 156 7.06 -6.13 1.01
CA THR A 156 6.60 -6.66 2.30
C THR A 156 5.08 -6.67 2.33
N ARG A 157 4.48 -7.84 2.52
CA ARG A 157 3.04 -8.02 2.44
C ARG A 157 2.45 -8.50 3.76
N MET A 158 1.92 -7.56 4.54
CA MET A 158 1.20 -7.81 5.79
C MET A 158 -0.23 -7.32 5.63
N VAL A 159 -1.13 -8.21 5.17
CA VAL A 159 -2.48 -7.82 4.73
C VAL A 159 -3.56 -8.57 5.49
N LEU A 160 -4.74 -7.96 5.63
CA LEU A 160 -5.95 -8.64 6.04
C LEU A 160 -6.42 -9.60 4.92
N ARG A 161 -6.57 -10.87 5.24
CA ARG A 161 -7.00 -11.93 4.31
C ARG A 161 -8.52 -12.06 4.26
N GLY A 162 -9.20 -10.94 4.05
CA GLY A 162 -10.66 -10.80 4.14
C GLY A 162 -11.46 -11.15 2.88
N GLY A 163 -10.92 -11.94 1.94
CA GLY A 163 -11.61 -12.33 0.70
C GLY A 163 -11.02 -11.66 -0.53
N VAL A 164 -11.84 -10.93 -1.31
CA VAL A 164 -11.39 -10.24 -2.54
C VAL A 164 -10.50 -9.03 -2.26
N PHE A 165 -10.39 -8.60 -0.99
CA PHE A 165 -9.58 -7.47 -0.58
C PHE A 165 -8.26 -7.96 0.03
N SER A 166 -7.17 -7.35 -0.37
CA SER A 166 -5.83 -7.58 0.17
C SER A 166 -5.26 -6.22 0.57
N ARG A 167 -5.66 -5.73 1.74
CA ARG A 167 -5.39 -4.39 2.24
C ARG A 167 -4.76 -4.42 3.62
N SER A 168 -4.15 -3.31 4.01
CA SER A 168 -3.53 -3.16 5.31
C SER A 168 -3.62 -1.73 5.82
N LEU A 169 -3.76 -1.61 7.12
CA LEU A 169 -3.63 -0.34 7.82
C LEU A 169 -2.18 0.07 8.03
N ASP A 170 -1.20 -0.82 7.90
CA ASP A 170 0.21 -0.51 8.12
C ASP A 170 1.14 -0.84 6.95
N ARG A 171 1.00 -1.99 6.29
CA ARG A 171 1.90 -2.41 5.20
C ARG A 171 1.16 -3.18 4.12
N ASN A 172 1.55 -2.97 2.87
CA ASN A 172 0.97 -3.65 1.73
C ASN A 172 1.93 -3.72 0.53
N ASN A 173 1.59 -4.55 -0.45
CA ASN A 173 2.26 -4.61 -1.74
C ASN A 173 1.92 -3.44 -2.64
N SER A 174 2.75 -3.25 -3.66
CA SER A 174 2.46 -2.35 -4.77
C SER A 174 1.25 -2.82 -5.60
N ASN A 175 0.57 -1.88 -6.17
CA ASN A 175 -0.59 -2.08 -7.05
C ASN A 175 -0.35 -1.51 -8.47
N ASN A 176 -1.37 -1.28 -9.28
CA ASN A 176 -1.21 -0.75 -10.63
C ASN A 176 -0.74 0.69 -10.69
N THR A 177 -1.28 1.54 -9.80
CA THR A 177 -1.05 2.97 -9.83
C THR A 177 0.12 3.39 -8.98
N ASN A 178 0.56 2.50 -8.09
CA ASN A 178 1.62 2.79 -7.15
C ASN A 178 2.56 1.60 -7.00
N ILE A 179 3.78 1.73 -7.47
CA ILE A 179 4.85 0.74 -7.32
C ILE A 179 5.73 1.20 -6.17
N THR A 180 5.58 0.55 -5.02
CA THR A 180 6.31 0.85 -3.78
C THR A 180 7.22 -0.31 -3.39
N TRP A 181 8.18 -0.05 -2.52
CA TRP A 181 9.12 -1.04 -2.01
C TRP A 181 9.58 -0.72 -0.59
N THR A 182 10.25 -1.68 0.01
CA THR A 182 11.00 -1.54 1.25
C THR A 182 12.49 -1.70 0.93
N ASP A 183 13.30 -0.67 1.24
CA ASP A 183 14.76 -0.75 1.17
C ASP A 183 15.29 -1.04 2.58
N GLY A 184 15.78 -2.26 2.83
CA GLY A 184 16.22 -2.62 4.16
C GLY A 184 16.36 -4.12 4.42
N ALA A 185 15.99 -4.53 5.62
CA ALA A 185 16.06 -5.91 6.07
C ALA A 185 14.69 -6.41 6.52
N HIS A 186 14.35 -7.63 6.15
CA HIS A 186 13.18 -8.35 6.67
C HIS A 186 13.63 -9.68 7.25
N PHE A 187 13.46 -9.83 8.55
CA PHE A 187 13.67 -11.06 9.27
C PHE A 187 12.33 -11.71 9.60
N ALA A 188 12.13 -12.94 9.15
CA ALA A 188 10.94 -13.75 9.44
C ALA A 188 11.33 -14.96 10.31
N LEU A 189 10.64 -15.15 11.42
CA LEU A 189 10.84 -16.23 12.38
C LEU A 189 9.63 -17.16 12.38
N ARG A 190 9.81 -18.40 11.98
CA ARG A 190 8.77 -19.43 12.03
C ARG A 190 8.80 -20.13 13.39
N GLN A 191 7.69 -20.05 14.12
CA GLN A 191 7.59 -20.64 15.47
C GLN A 191 6.86 -21.98 15.43
N ARG A 192 7.25 -22.89 16.35
CA ARG A 192 6.65 -24.25 16.47
C ARG A 192 5.13 -24.24 16.70
N TRP A 193 4.57 -23.15 17.22
CA TRP A 193 3.15 -23.04 17.55
C TRP A 193 2.30 -22.44 16.40
N GLY A 194 2.89 -22.33 15.20
CA GLY A 194 2.22 -21.80 14.01
C GLY A 194 2.02 -20.29 14.02
N TRP A 195 2.75 -19.55 14.85
CA TRP A 195 2.92 -18.10 14.76
C TRP A 195 4.20 -17.80 13.98
N ASP A 196 4.09 -16.93 13.01
CA ASP A 196 5.23 -16.38 12.29
C ASP A 196 5.51 -14.97 12.82
N GLY A 197 6.74 -14.72 13.23
CA GLY A 197 7.21 -13.40 13.67
C GLY A 197 7.93 -12.68 12.56
N HIS A 198 7.78 -11.36 12.48
CA HIS A 198 8.40 -10.53 11.47
C HIS A 198 9.05 -9.31 12.11
N VAL A 199 10.28 -9.03 11.74
CA VAL A 199 10.97 -7.77 12.05
C VAL A 199 11.44 -7.16 10.73
N ILE A 200 10.99 -5.94 10.44
CA ILE A 200 11.39 -5.20 9.25
C ILE A 200 12.07 -3.91 9.68
N ILE A 201 13.25 -3.68 9.15
CA ILE A 201 13.99 -2.43 9.30
C ILE A 201 14.03 -1.79 7.92
N ASP A 202 13.41 -0.63 7.80
CA ASP A 202 13.23 0.09 6.54
C ASP A 202 14.03 1.38 6.56
N HIS A 203 14.81 1.62 5.51
CA HIS A 203 15.52 2.88 5.32
C HIS A 203 14.66 3.83 4.49
N ASN A 204 14.16 4.89 5.12
CA ASN A 204 13.39 5.90 4.44
C ASN A 204 14.30 6.91 3.76
N THR A 205 14.14 7.12 2.47
CA THR A 205 14.80 8.20 1.74
C THR A 205 13.80 9.34 1.53
N ALA A 206 14.29 10.56 1.51
CA ALA A 206 13.47 11.73 1.17
C ALA A 206 12.77 11.56 -0.18
N GLY A 207 13.30 10.72 -1.03
CA GLY A 207 12.82 10.48 -2.38
C GLY A 207 11.84 9.32 -2.57
N GLY A 208 11.23 8.74 -1.52
CA GLY A 208 10.04 7.96 -1.78
C GLY A 208 10.12 6.46 -1.75
N SER A 209 11.21 5.81 -1.38
CA SER A 209 11.15 4.40 -0.98
C SER A 209 10.41 4.28 0.34
N GLY A 210 9.74 3.17 0.56
CA GLY A 210 8.95 2.94 1.75
C GLY A 210 7.44 3.03 1.52
N SER A 211 6.71 2.28 2.33
CA SER A 211 5.29 2.06 2.13
C SER A 211 4.40 3.18 2.65
N VAL A 212 4.94 4.13 3.41
CA VAL A 212 4.13 5.15 4.09
C VAL A 212 4.70 6.55 3.87
N ARG A 213 3.87 7.42 3.30
CA ARG A 213 4.13 8.84 3.10
C ARG A 213 2.84 9.61 3.37
N ARG A 214 2.84 10.46 4.39
CA ARG A 214 1.72 11.36 4.71
C ARG A 214 2.30 12.74 4.98
N GLY A 215 1.51 13.78 4.76
CA GLY A 215 1.97 15.15 4.93
C GLY A 215 2.52 15.48 6.31
N GLN A 216 2.05 14.77 7.33
CA GLN A 216 2.52 14.92 8.71
C GLN A 216 3.72 14.05 9.07
N LEU A 217 4.19 13.18 8.15
CA LEU A 217 5.38 12.36 8.34
C LEU A 217 6.52 12.86 7.45
N ASP A 218 7.62 13.23 8.06
CA ASP A 218 8.83 13.67 7.37
C ASP A 218 10.03 12.78 7.71
N PHE A 219 10.71 12.31 6.67
CA PHE A 219 11.87 11.43 6.76
C PHE A 219 13.17 12.11 6.31
N THR A 220 13.16 13.40 6.04
CA THR A 220 14.34 14.15 5.58
C THR A 220 15.44 14.26 6.64
N PRO A 221 15.16 14.47 7.95
CA PRO A 221 16.18 14.44 8.99
C PRO A 221 16.83 13.05 9.09
N SER A 222 18.11 13.02 9.42
CA SER A 222 18.85 11.77 9.57
C SER A 222 18.26 10.85 10.66
N SER A 223 17.68 11.40 11.70
CA SER A 223 17.04 10.66 12.79
C SER A 223 15.75 9.95 12.39
N ALA A 224 15.07 10.41 11.35
CA ALA A 224 13.83 9.81 10.87
C ALA A 224 14.02 8.79 9.73
N ARG A 225 15.26 8.55 9.29
CA ARG A 225 15.54 7.71 8.12
C ARG A 225 15.31 6.22 8.32
N THR A 226 15.24 5.74 9.54
CA THR A 226 15.06 4.33 9.85
C THR A 226 13.70 4.10 10.50
N SER A 227 12.91 3.20 9.93
CA SER A 227 11.63 2.76 10.48
C SER A 227 11.71 1.31 10.90
N TYR A 228 10.94 0.95 11.90
CA TYR A 228 10.91 -0.39 12.47
C TYR A 228 9.48 -0.94 12.45
N TYR A 229 9.32 -2.15 11.99
CA TYR A 229 8.08 -2.91 12.07
C TYR A 229 8.34 -4.22 12.79
N VAL A 230 7.49 -4.54 13.74
CA VAL A 230 7.47 -5.84 14.41
C VAL A 230 6.05 -6.38 14.33
N GLY A 231 5.89 -7.58 13.81
CA GLY A 231 4.59 -8.21 13.69
C GLY A 231 4.64 -9.69 14.01
N SER A 232 3.48 -10.24 14.32
CA SER A 232 3.30 -11.68 14.45
C SER A 232 1.96 -12.08 13.86
N GLU A 233 1.96 -13.13 13.03
CA GLU A 233 0.73 -13.65 12.44
C GLU A 233 0.61 -15.17 12.61
N LYS A 234 -0.63 -15.64 12.68
CA LYS A 234 -0.97 -17.05 12.68
C LYS A 234 -2.02 -17.33 11.61
N LEU A 235 -1.63 -18.12 10.62
CA LEU A 235 -2.48 -18.52 9.49
C LEU A 235 -3.07 -19.94 9.65
N VAL A 236 -2.63 -20.66 10.69
CA VAL A 236 -3.23 -21.96 11.02
C VAL A 236 -4.66 -21.74 11.50
N PRO A 237 -5.68 -22.35 10.85
CA PRO A 237 -7.08 -22.14 11.22
C PRO A 237 -7.38 -22.57 12.65
N LEU A 238 -8.31 -21.85 13.30
CA LEU A 238 -8.94 -22.21 14.57
C LEU A 238 -10.45 -22.11 14.36
N GLY A 239 -11.09 -23.20 14.03
CA GLY A 239 -12.49 -23.18 13.59
C GLY A 239 -12.64 -22.26 12.35
N PRO A 240 -13.56 -21.30 12.38
CA PRO A 240 -13.74 -20.37 11.25
C PRO A 240 -12.64 -19.31 11.13
N ILE A 241 -11.81 -19.11 12.16
CA ILE A 241 -10.76 -18.07 12.16
C ILE A 241 -9.57 -18.56 11.35
N VAL A 242 -9.25 -17.88 10.24
CA VAL A 242 -8.17 -18.27 9.31
C VAL A 242 -6.93 -17.38 9.40
N GLN A 243 -7.04 -16.22 10.04
CA GLN A 243 -5.92 -15.32 10.31
C GLN A 243 -6.11 -14.62 11.66
N ARG A 244 -5.02 -14.50 12.41
CA ARG A 244 -4.88 -13.64 13.58
C ARG A 244 -3.51 -13.00 13.48
N SER A 245 -3.43 -11.69 13.58
CA SER A 245 -2.14 -11.01 13.59
C SER A 245 -2.18 -9.72 14.41
N VAL A 246 -1.02 -9.37 14.94
CA VAL A 246 -0.75 -8.10 15.60
C VAL A 246 0.57 -7.53 15.10
N SER A 247 0.65 -6.20 15.04
CA SER A 247 1.88 -5.53 14.61
C SER A 247 2.04 -4.17 15.27
N ILE A 248 3.29 -3.72 15.32
CA ILE A 248 3.70 -2.41 15.82
C ILE A 248 4.63 -1.82 14.75
N THR A 249 4.35 -0.59 14.34
CA THR A 249 5.25 0.22 13.51
C THR A 249 5.77 1.40 14.32
N TYR A 250 7.08 1.60 14.32
CA TYR A 250 7.75 2.70 15.00
C TYR A 250 8.57 3.53 14.03
N LEU A 251 8.27 4.82 13.95
CA LEU A 251 8.93 5.81 13.09
C LEU A 251 9.59 6.86 13.99
N PRO A 252 10.90 6.75 14.30
CA PRO A 252 11.57 7.65 15.23
C PRO A 252 11.63 9.07 14.66
N ASN A 253 11.14 10.06 15.43
CA ASN A 253 11.18 11.50 15.12
C ASN A 253 10.61 11.88 13.74
N ALA A 254 9.68 11.08 13.20
CA ALA A 254 9.11 11.30 11.88
C ALA A 254 7.84 12.17 11.91
N LEU A 255 7.14 12.25 13.05
CA LEU A 255 5.90 13.00 13.17
C LEU A 255 6.18 14.50 13.34
N MET A 256 5.73 15.30 12.40
CA MET A 256 5.65 16.75 12.52
C MET A 256 4.38 17.09 13.31
N VAL A 257 4.53 17.34 14.62
CA VAL A 257 3.38 17.49 15.53
C VAL A 257 2.53 18.71 15.17
N ASP A 258 3.18 19.82 14.86
CA ASP A 258 2.52 21.09 14.53
C ASP A 258 2.33 21.28 13.00
N GLY A 259 2.66 20.26 12.18
CA GLY A 259 2.56 20.30 10.71
C GLY A 259 3.69 21.06 10.02
N GLU A 260 4.65 21.60 10.74
CA GLU A 260 5.77 22.38 10.21
C GLU A 260 7.06 21.56 10.15
N VAL A 261 7.85 21.73 9.07
CA VAL A 261 9.10 20.99 8.85
C VAL A 261 10.14 21.28 9.95
N ASP A 262 10.23 22.54 10.39
CA ASP A 262 11.14 22.99 11.45
C ASP A 262 10.48 23.00 12.85
N GLY A 263 9.23 22.50 12.94
CA GLY A 263 8.44 22.45 14.16
C GLY A 263 8.83 21.29 15.08
N ARG A 264 8.00 21.10 16.11
CA ARG A 264 8.17 20.02 17.08
C ARG A 264 8.02 18.65 16.40
N ARG A 265 9.00 17.77 16.63
CA ARG A 265 9.00 16.40 16.14
C ARG A 265 8.85 15.40 17.26
N GLU A 266 8.08 14.36 16.99
CA GLU A 266 7.94 13.23 17.88
C GLU A 266 8.07 11.91 17.10
N SER A 267 8.26 10.82 17.82
CA SER A 267 8.20 9.50 17.22
C SER A 267 6.74 9.12 17.00
N TYR A 268 6.45 8.54 15.82
CA TYR A 268 5.12 8.04 15.53
C TYR A 268 5.08 6.52 15.78
N ILE A 269 4.04 6.07 16.48
CA ILE A 269 3.84 4.66 16.81
C ILE A 269 2.43 4.27 16.34
N GLY A 270 2.32 3.13 15.66
CA GLY A 270 1.03 2.56 15.30
C GLY A 270 0.93 1.09 15.67
N TYR A 271 -0.16 0.73 16.31
CA TYR A 271 -0.52 -0.64 16.66
C TYR A 271 -1.61 -1.13 15.72
N VAL A 272 -1.51 -2.36 15.22
CA VAL A 272 -2.55 -2.95 14.36
C VAL A 272 -2.88 -4.37 14.81
N GLY A 273 -4.17 -4.67 14.91
CA GLY A 273 -4.70 -6.00 15.11
C GLY A 273 -5.56 -6.42 13.92
N ARG A 274 -5.44 -7.70 13.46
CA ARG A 274 -6.19 -8.26 12.33
C ARG A 274 -6.79 -9.60 12.68
N MET A 275 -8.00 -9.85 12.18
CA MET A 275 -8.63 -11.16 12.23
C MET A 275 -9.42 -11.42 10.96
N ALA A 276 -9.27 -12.62 10.37
CA ALA A 276 -10.05 -13.03 9.21
C ALA A 276 -10.74 -14.37 9.47
N PHE A 277 -11.89 -14.54 8.80
CA PHE A 277 -12.80 -15.65 8.99
C PHE A 277 -13.16 -16.30 7.66
N ARG A 278 -13.46 -17.59 7.71
CA ARG A 278 -14.00 -18.38 6.61
C ARG A 278 -15.12 -19.29 7.09
N TRP A 279 -16.28 -19.20 6.46
CA TRP A 279 -17.40 -20.11 6.70
C TRP A 279 -17.87 -20.71 5.37
N PRO A 280 -17.99 -22.04 5.29
CA PRO A 280 -18.62 -22.67 4.15
C PRO A 280 -20.12 -22.28 4.13
N LEU A 281 -20.63 -21.91 2.97
CA LEU A 281 -22.06 -21.66 2.78
C LEU A 281 -22.77 -22.93 2.28
N GLN A 282 -21.99 -23.84 1.65
CA GLN A 282 -22.41 -25.15 1.18
C GLN A 282 -21.28 -26.16 1.41
N THR A 283 -21.58 -27.44 1.32
CA THR A 283 -20.59 -28.54 1.48
C THR A 283 -19.48 -28.46 0.44
N SER A 284 -19.79 -28.00 -0.77
CA SER A 284 -18.83 -27.70 -1.84
C SER A 284 -19.27 -26.44 -2.58
N GLY A 285 -18.33 -25.58 -2.98
CA GLY A 285 -18.61 -24.37 -3.73
C GLY A 285 -18.55 -23.10 -2.89
N PRO A 286 -19.60 -22.27 -2.86
CA PRO A 286 -19.54 -20.94 -2.25
C PRO A 286 -19.18 -20.97 -0.76
N PHE A 287 -18.31 -20.03 -0.34
CA PHE A 287 -18.02 -19.80 1.06
C PHE A 287 -17.93 -18.29 1.36
N PHE A 288 -18.31 -17.95 2.57
CA PHE A 288 -18.10 -16.60 3.09
C PHE A 288 -16.68 -16.43 3.58
N ARG A 289 -16.08 -15.29 3.25
CA ARG A 289 -14.82 -14.83 3.81
C ARG A 289 -14.95 -13.39 4.26
N GLY A 290 -14.59 -13.13 5.49
CA GLY A 290 -14.65 -11.80 6.06
C GLY A 290 -13.47 -11.53 6.95
N GLY A 291 -13.32 -10.30 7.38
CA GLY A 291 -12.30 -9.92 8.34
C GLY A 291 -12.41 -8.49 8.76
N PHE A 292 -11.71 -8.17 9.83
CA PHE A 292 -11.56 -6.81 10.29
C PHE A 292 -10.11 -6.54 10.70
N GLU A 293 -9.76 -5.27 10.64
CA GLU A 293 -8.48 -4.72 11.04
C GLU A 293 -8.74 -3.43 11.82
N VAL A 294 -8.03 -3.27 12.94
CA VAL A 294 -8.09 -2.08 13.78
C VAL A 294 -6.69 -1.58 14.01
N GLY A 295 -6.48 -0.29 13.83
CA GLY A 295 -5.22 0.41 14.07
C GLY A 295 -5.43 1.54 15.09
N TYR A 296 -4.42 1.78 15.93
CA TYR A 296 -4.41 2.87 16.90
C TYR A 296 -3.04 3.51 16.99
N ALA A 297 -2.99 4.83 16.88
CA ALA A 297 -1.79 5.66 17.07
C ALA A 297 -1.96 6.55 18.30
N PRO A 298 -1.17 6.36 19.37
CA PRO A 298 -1.24 7.19 20.57
C PRO A 298 -0.66 8.58 20.37
N ASN A 299 0.29 8.73 19.43
CA ASN A 299 0.92 10.02 19.12
C ASN A 299 0.35 10.48 17.76
N VAL A 300 -0.31 11.64 17.79
CA VAL A 300 -0.98 12.22 16.62
C VAL A 300 -0.56 13.68 16.45
N PRO A 301 -0.72 14.29 15.26
CA PRO A 301 -0.54 15.72 15.10
C PRO A 301 -1.47 16.52 16.02
N THR A 302 -1.13 17.78 16.31
CA THR A 302 -2.09 18.73 16.90
C THR A 302 -3.25 19.01 15.92
N PRO A 303 -4.38 19.52 16.38
CA PRO A 303 -5.45 19.96 15.48
C PRO A 303 -4.95 20.93 14.40
N GLU A 304 -4.10 21.88 14.76
CA GLU A 304 -3.48 22.81 13.82
C GLU A 304 -2.60 22.08 12.80
N GLY A 305 -1.76 21.15 13.27
CA GLY A 305 -0.89 20.34 12.39
C GLY A 305 -1.64 19.40 11.45
N ALA A 306 -2.87 19.01 11.82
CA ALA A 306 -3.77 18.25 10.99
C ALA A 306 -4.75 19.12 10.18
N ASN A 307 -4.74 20.44 10.35
CA ASN A 307 -5.70 21.39 9.79
C ASN A 307 -7.16 21.07 10.19
N LEU A 308 -7.40 20.66 11.43
CA LEU A 308 -8.73 20.34 11.96
C LEU A 308 -9.13 21.33 13.06
N ALA A 309 -10.44 21.53 13.22
CA ALA A 309 -11.01 22.30 14.32
C ALA A 309 -11.22 21.47 15.59
N SER A 310 -11.26 20.16 15.47
CA SER A 310 -11.51 19.18 16.53
C SER A 310 -10.22 18.47 16.95
N GLU A 311 -10.30 17.65 18.01
CA GLU A 311 -9.22 16.75 18.40
C GLU A 311 -8.92 15.72 17.28
N VAL A 312 -7.63 15.40 17.12
CA VAL A 312 -7.16 14.48 16.09
C VAL A 312 -7.33 13.04 16.55
N ASP A 313 -8.15 12.28 15.83
CA ASP A 313 -8.38 10.86 16.11
C ASP A 313 -7.29 9.98 15.49
N GLY A 314 -6.58 9.20 16.31
CA GLY A 314 -5.57 8.23 15.90
C GLY A 314 -6.12 6.83 15.59
N LEU A 315 -7.44 6.63 15.61
CA LEU A 315 -8.08 5.33 15.33
C LEU A 315 -8.30 5.13 13.84
N ALA A 316 -8.04 3.92 13.37
CA ALA A 316 -8.41 3.47 12.04
C ALA A 316 -8.98 2.05 12.11
N TRP A 317 -9.95 1.75 11.25
CA TRP A 317 -10.46 0.40 11.14
C TRP A 317 -11.02 0.12 9.75
N ASN A 318 -11.03 -1.16 9.40
CA ASN A 318 -11.66 -1.62 8.18
C ASN A 318 -12.34 -2.98 8.40
N VAL A 319 -13.46 -3.21 7.70
CA VAL A 319 -14.23 -4.46 7.73
C VAL A 319 -14.46 -4.90 6.30
N THR A 320 -14.23 -6.19 6.04
CA THR A 320 -14.46 -6.80 4.73
C THR A 320 -15.42 -7.98 4.83
N ALA A 321 -16.25 -8.13 3.81
CA ALA A 321 -17.15 -9.26 3.63
C ALA A 321 -17.13 -9.70 2.18
N SER A 322 -16.93 -10.99 1.90
CA SER A 322 -16.85 -11.53 0.55
C SER A 322 -17.57 -12.86 0.43
N ILE A 323 -18.23 -13.08 -0.69
CA ILE A 323 -18.71 -14.39 -1.11
C ILE A 323 -17.74 -14.89 -2.17
N MET A 324 -16.98 -15.92 -1.80
CA MET A 324 -16.00 -16.54 -2.64
C MET A 324 -16.64 -17.70 -3.42
N GLN A 325 -16.25 -17.85 -4.69
CA GLN A 325 -16.75 -18.93 -5.56
C GLN A 325 -18.29 -18.99 -5.64
N PHE A 326 -18.98 -17.82 -5.65
CA PHE A 326 -20.45 -17.80 -5.83
C PHE A 326 -20.87 -18.34 -7.20
N ARG A 327 -19.95 -18.31 -8.17
CA ARG A 327 -19.87 -19.09 -9.40
C ARG A 327 -18.44 -19.57 -9.59
N PRO A 328 -18.16 -20.54 -10.45
CA PRO A 328 -16.81 -20.98 -10.73
C PRO A 328 -15.88 -19.80 -11.04
N ASP A 329 -14.77 -19.68 -10.28
CA ASP A 329 -13.75 -18.64 -10.39
C ASP A 329 -14.22 -17.19 -10.16
N GLN A 330 -15.44 -17.00 -9.65
CA GLN A 330 -16.02 -15.66 -9.42
C GLN A 330 -16.21 -15.38 -7.94
N ASN A 331 -15.81 -14.17 -7.57
CA ASN A 331 -15.87 -13.68 -6.20
C ASN A 331 -16.44 -12.25 -6.18
N ILE A 332 -17.18 -11.93 -5.13
CA ILE A 332 -17.70 -10.58 -4.89
C ILE A 332 -17.47 -10.19 -3.43
N GLY A 333 -17.22 -8.93 -3.17
CA GLY A 333 -17.01 -8.48 -1.80
C GLY A 333 -17.31 -7.00 -1.60
N LEU A 334 -17.59 -6.67 -0.35
CA LEU A 334 -17.81 -5.33 0.16
C LEU A 334 -16.77 -5.01 1.22
N ASN A 335 -16.23 -3.81 1.19
CA ASN A 335 -15.33 -3.27 2.21
C ASN A 335 -15.86 -1.92 2.70
N TYR A 336 -15.77 -1.69 4.00
CA TYR A 336 -15.97 -0.38 4.59
C TYR A 336 -14.76 -0.06 5.48
N SER A 337 -14.25 1.17 5.36
CA SER A 337 -13.11 1.64 6.15
C SER A 337 -13.35 3.05 6.69
N ARG A 338 -12.76 3.31 7.85
CA ARG A 338 -12.69 4.64 8.45
C ARG A 338 -11.29 4.84 9.01
N THR A 339 -10.68 5.95 8.65
CA THR A 339 -9.30 6.29 9.02
C THR A 339 -9.28 7.68 9.63
N GLY A 340 -9.07 7.78 10.94
CA GLY A 340 -8.94 9.06 11.64
C GLY A 340 -7.78 9.89 11.09
N ALA A 341 -7.81 11.19 11.32
CA ALA A 341 -6.79 12.12 10.81
C ALA A 341 -5.38 11.86 11.35
N GLY A 342 -5.29 11.28 12.54
CA GLY A 342 -4.02 10.89 13.17
C GLY A 342 -3.46 9.55 12.74
N TRP A 343 -4.18 8.76 11.92
CA TRP A 343 -3.66 7.49 11.41
C TRP A 343 -2.87 7.69 10.12
N LEU A 344 -1.54 7.58 10.18
CA LEU A 344 -0.63 7.97 9.10
C LEU A 344 0.10 6.79 8.42
N LEU A 345 -0.16 5.53 8.80
CA LEU A 345 0.61 4.37 8.34
C LEU A 345 0.05 3.72 7.07
N SER A 346 -1.26 3.81 6.82
CA SER A 346 -1.83 3.01 5.75
C SER A 346 -1.36 3.41 4.35
N PRO A 347 -0.92 2.46 3.53
CA PRO A 347 -0.71 2.68 2.11
C PRO A 347 -2.02 2.63 1.31
N ASN A 348 -3.09 2.09 1.88
CA ASN A 348 -4.37 1.83 1.22
C ASN A 348 -5.48 2.81 1.60
N TYR A 349 -5.38 3.44 2.75
CA TYR A 349 -6.40 4.35 3.28
C TYR A 349 -5.77 5.71 3.59
N VAL A 350 -6.47 6.77 3.22
CA VAL A 350 -6.01 8.14 3.48
C VAL A 350 -6.49 8.56 4.87
N GLN A 351 -5.68 9.34 5.59
CA GLN A 351 -6.10 9.92 6.86
C GLN A 351 -7.31 10.85 6.67
N ASN A 352 -8.14 10.97 7.70
CA ASN A 352 -9.39 11.74 7.68
C ASN A 352 -10.35 11.29 6.56
N GLU A 353 -10.43 9.97 6.27
CA GLU A 353 -11.25 9.46 5.18
C GLU A 353 -12.08 8.26 5.63
N GLN A 354 -13.32 8.20 5.17
CA GLN A 354 -14.11 6.98 5.16
C GLN A 354 -14.38 6.53 3.72
N ALA A 355 -14.51 5.22 3.53
CA ALA A 355 -14.69 4.65 2.20
C ALA A 355 -15.58 3.41 2.23
N ILE A 356 -16.40 3.26 1.21
CA ILE A 356 -17.13 2.03 0.88
C ILE A 356 -16.70 1.54 -0.50
N GLU A 357 -16.44 0.25 -0.62
CA GLU A 357 -15.98 -0.33 -1.88
C GLU A 357 -16.69 -1.65 -2.16
N LEU A 358 -17.18 -1.79 -3.39
CA LEU A 358 -17.66 -3.04 -3.97
C LEU A 358 -16.64 -3.54 -4.97
N ARG A 359 -16.29 -4.83 -4.91
CA ARG A 359 -15.37 -5.48 -5.84
C ARG A 359 -15.92 -6.79 -6.36
N TYR A 360 -15.75 -6.99 -7.67
CA TYR A 360 -15.98 -8.27 -8.33
C TYR A 360 -14.68 -8.77 -8.94
N GLN A 361 -14.43 -10.07 -8.82
CA GLN A 361 -13.26 -10.74 -9.41
C GLN A 361 -13.68 -12.00 -10.17
N TRP A 362 -13.11 -12.17 -11.36
CA TRP A 362 -13.17 -13.41 -12.10
C TRP A 362 -11.75 -13.87 -12.45
N ARG A 363 -11.39 -15.09 -12.03
CA ARG A 363 -10.02 -15.62 -12.10
C ARG A 363 -9.99 -17.01 -12.77
N PRO A 364 -10.31 -17.10 -14.09
CA PRO A 364 -10.23 -18.34 -14.83
C PRO A 364 -8.78 -18.82 -14.96
N GLN A 365 -8.57 -20.15 -15.01
CA GLN A 365 -7.23 -20.74 -15.00
C GLN A 365 -6.35 -20.30 -16.18
N ASP A 366 -6.92 -20.27 -17.39
CA ASP A 366 -6.16 -20.08 -18.63
C ASP A 366 -6.43 -18.71 -19.31
N ARG A 367 -6.97 -17.77 -18.60
CA ARG A 367 -7.34 -16.45 -19.12
C ARG A 367 -6.88 -15.37 -18.16
N PRO A 368 -6.77 -14.11 -18.63
CA PRO A 368 -6.48 -13.02 -17.73
C PRO A 368 -7.54 -12.92 -16.64
N ALA A 369 -7.09 -12.66 -15.42
CA ALA A 369 -7.99 -12.31 -14.34
C ALA A 369 -8.63 -10.95 -14.60
N ILE A 370 -9.91 -10.83 -14.25
CA ILE A 370 -10.69 -9.59 -14.38
C ILE A 370 -11.06 -9.10 -12.98
N ASP A 371 -10.79 -7.84 -12.71
CA ASP A 371 -11.22 -7.15 -11.49
C ASP A 371 -12.05 -5.92 -11.86
N LEU A 372 -13.23 -5.80 -11.26
CA LEU A 372 -14.07 -4.61 -11.30
C LEU A 372 -14.15 -4.04 -9.89
N ARG A 373 -14.06 -2.72 -9.79
CA ARG A 373 -14.21 -1.99 -8.53
C ARG A 373 -15.12 -0.79 -8.72
N ILE A 374 -15.95 -0.53 -7.71
CA ILE A 374 -16.65 0.72 -7.51
C ILE A 374 -16.36 1.15 -6.08
N ARG A 375 -15.89 2.38 -5.90
CA ARG A 375 -15.54 2.91 -4.58
C ARG A 375 -15.98 4.36 -4.44
N TRP A 376 -16.57 4.66 -3.29
CA TRP A 376 -16.86 6.01 -2.85
C TRP A 376 -16.04 6.33 -1.60
N ARG A 377 -15.55 7.55 -1.51
CA ARG A 377 -14.72 8.07 -0.43
C ARG A 377 -15.11 9.49 -0.09
N GLU A 378 -15.05 9.83 1.19
CA GLU A 378 -15.26 11.20 1.65
C GLU A 378 -14.37 11.52 2.86
N ASP A 379 -14.08 12.81 3.06
CA ASP A 379 -13.46 13.29 4.28
C ASP A 379 -14.41 13.11 5.47
N ILE A 380 -13.90 12.59 6.60
CA ILE A 380 -14.69 12.45 7.85
C ILE A 380 -15.01 13.83 8.41
N GLU A 381 -13.99 14.69 8.48
CA GLU A 381 -14.10 16.06 8.97
C GLU A 381 -13.61 17.04 7.91
N GLN A 382 -14.24 18.20 7.87
CA GLN A 382 -13.79 19.28 6.99
C GLN A 382 -12.51 19.89 7.56
N LEU A 383 -11.50 20.10 6.71
CA LEU A 383 -10.30 20.79 7.12
C LEU A 383 -10.59 22.28 7.34
N THR A 384 -9.88 22.92 8.26
CA THR A 384 -10.02 24.34 8.56
C THR A 384 -9.62 25.24 7.39
N THR A 385 -8.76 24.74 6.51
CA THR A 385 -8.27 25.39 5.30
C THR A 385 -9.15 25.13 4.08
N ALA A 386 -10.19 24.30 4.22
CA ALA A 386 -11.03 23.82 3.12
C ALA A 386 -12.42 24.50 3.10
N ASN A 387 -12.95 24.77 1.92
CA ASN A 387 -14.30 25.30 1.75
C ASN A 387 -15.36 24.23 2.03
N GLN A 388 -15.03 22.95 1.77
CA GLN A 388 -15.91 21.80 1.99
C GLN A 388 -15.14 20.50 2.20
N LYS A 389 -15.84 19.41 2.49
CA LYS A 389 -15.27 18.07 2.51
C LYS A 389 -14.98 17.62 1.08
N ARG A 390 -13.86 16.90 0.92
CA ARG A 390 -13.55 16.21 -0.32
C ARG A 390 -14.46 14.99 -0.44
N GLU A 391 -14.99 14.78 -1.65
CA GLU A 391 -15.66 13.56 -2.06
C GLU A 391 -15.00 12.97 -3.29
N ARG A 392 -15.05 11.65 -3.40
CA ARG A 392 -14.50 10.96 -4.57
C ARG A 392 -15.24 9.67 -4.85
N PHE A 393 -15.69 9.53 -6.07
CA PHE A 393 -16.18 8.28 -6.64
C PHE A 393 -15.12 7.77 -7.63
N ASP A 394 -14.77 6.48 -7.56
CA ASP A 394 -13.91 5.85 -8.54
C ASP A 394 -14.41 4.46 -8.94
N ALA A 395 -14.31 4.18 -10.23
CA ALA A 395 -14.62 2.89 -10.82
C ALA A 395 -13.49 2.45 -11.72
N PHE A 396 -13.10 1.15 -11.67
CA PHE A 396 -12.12 0.63 -12.60
C PHE A 396 -12.46 -0.76 -13.11
N LEU A 397 -11.94 -1.03 -14.32
CA LEU A 397 -11.80 -2.33 -14.93
C LEU A 397 -10.32 -2.64 -15.09
N ARG A 398 -9.85 -3.76 -14.52
CA ARG A 398 -8.48 -4.23 -14.62
C ARG A 398 -8.41 -5.66 -15.15
N LEU A 399 -7.47 -5.88 -16.05
CA LEU A 399 -7.07 -7.21 -16.50
C LEU A 399 -5.69 -7.55 -15.94
N THR A 400 -5.44 -8.81 -15.64
CA THR A 400 -4.13 -9.27 -15.15
C THR A 400 -3.71 -10.53 -15.91
N TRP A 401 -2.61 -10.45 -16.63
CA TRP A 401 -1.92 -11.60 -17.22
C TRP A 401 -0.70 -11.92 -16.38
N GLN A 402 -0.54 -13.19 -16.02
CA GLN A 402 0.66 -13.72 -15.38
C GLN A 402 1.34 -14.69 -16.34
N PHE A 403 2.68 -14.68 -16.36
CA PHE A 403 3.48 -15.54 -17.24
C PHE A 403 4.76 -16.02 -16.54
N GLY A 404 5.38 -17.10 -17.06
CA GLY A 404 6.62 -17.64 -16.52
C GLY A 404 6.44 -18.51 -15.27
N ARG A 405 5.38 -19.26 -15.18
CA ARG A 405 5.14 -20.28 -14.14
C ARG A 405 5.67 -21.64 -14.57
#